data_a022ce46e25db7796e0e5e6ce890cef7
#
_entry.id   a022ce46e25db7796e0e5e6ce890cef7
#
_cell.length_a   1.000
_cell.length_b   1.000
_cell.length_c   1.000
_cell.angle_alpha   90.00
_cell.angle_beta   90.00
_cell.angle_gamma   90.00
#
_symmetry.space_group_name_H-M   'P 1'
#
loop_
_entity.id
_entity.type
_entity.pdbx_description
1 polymer ?
#
loop_
_entity_poly.entity_id
_entity_poly.type
_entity_poly.pdbx_seq_one_letter_code
_entity_poly.pdbx_strand_id
1 'polypeptide(L)'
;MFVNLARLLSYVWPVRVWKGNGASGQLELTWEYGRLVVNSANANQSFGSLHRVWQAAFSDARIAQQAPKTALILGYGAGSAAHILRSELGLDTAITGVDHDEAMLRLASERFPLDEQEGI
;
A
#
# COMPACT_ATOMS: atom_id res chain seq x y z
N MET A 1 -3.87 -12.95 21.55
CA MET A 1 -3.80 -11.99 20.43
C MET A 1 -3.95 -10.59 20.97
N PHE A 2 -3.01 -9.74 20.67
CA PHE A 2 -3.08 -8.36 21.12
C PHE A 2 -3.85 -7.52 20.09
N VAL A 3 -4.89 -6.85 20.55
CA VAL A 3 -5.61 -5.91 19.70
C VAL A 3 -4.79 -4.63 19.64
N ASN A 4 -4.49 -4.16 18.43
CA ASN A 4 -3.78 -2.92 18.25
C ASN A 4 -4.72 -1.74 18.60
N LEU A 5 -4.47 -1.09 19.72
CA LEU A 5 -5.30 0.01 20.19
C LEU A 5 -5.35 1.17 19.17
N ALA A 6 -4.23 1.47 18.53
CA ALA A 6 -4.18 2.51 17.51
C ALA A 6 -5.12 2.19 16.34
N ARG A 7 -5.17 0.93 15.94
CA ARG A 7 -6.09 0.48 14.88
C ARG A 7 -7.55 0.68 15.31
N LEU A 8 -7.90 0.30 16.52
CA LEU A 8 -9.28 0.47 17.03
C LEU A 8 -9.67 1.93 17.11
N LEU A 9 -8.79 2.78 17.64
CA LEU A 9 -9.04 4.21 17.74
C LEU A 9 -9.18 4.88 16.37
N SER A 10 -8.56 4.31 15.34
CA SER A 10 -8.57 4.87 14.01
C SER A 10 -9.94 4.88 13.34
N TYR A 11 -10.89 4.12 13.85
CA TYR A 11 -12.27 4.18 13.36
C TYR A 11 -12.98 5.48 13.73
N VAL A 12 -12.45 6.18 14.72
CA VAL A 12 -12.99 7.46 15.20
C VAL A 12 -12.11 8.63 14.80
N TRP A 13 -10.79 8.41 14.84
CA TRP A 13 -9.80 9.47 14.58
C TRP A 13 -8.52 8.87 13.98
N PRO A 14 -7.91 9.51 12.97
CA PRO A 14 -6.64 9.03 12.42
C PRO A 14 -5.54 8.99 13.49
N VAL A 15 -4.81 7.89 13.56
CA VAL A 15 -3.76 7.69 14.58
C VAL A 15 -2.42 7.49 13.89
N ARG A 16 -1.56 8.50 13.96
CA ARG A 16 -0.20 8.41 13.43
C ARG A 16 0.65 7.54 14.35
N VAL A 17 1.31 6.53 13.78
CA VAL A 17 2.15 5.60 14.54
C VAL A 17 3.63 5.69 14.17
N TRP A 18 3.96 6.36 13.08
CA TRP A 18 5.35 6.56 12.65
C TRP A 18 5.46 7.80 11.78
N LYS A 19 6.62 8.46 11.88
CA LYS A 19 6.96 9.63 11.09
C LYS A 19 8.43 9.56 10.72
N GLY A 20 8.75 9.88 9.46
CA GLY A 20 10.12 9.89 8.98
C GLY A 20 10.25 10.76 7.74
N ASN A 21 11.39 10.65 7.07
CA ASN A 21 11.67 11.42 5.87
C ASN A 21 11.97 10.50 4.71
N GLY A 22 11.34 10.78 3.56
CA GLY A 22 11.65 10.18 2.28
C GLY A 22 12.39 11.16 1.37
N ALA A 23 12.61 10.74 0.13
CA ALA A 23 13.33 11.55 -0.87
C ALA A 23 12.62 12.86 -1.19
N SER A 24 11.30 12.88 -1.10
CA SER A 24 10.47 14.05 -1.45
C SER A 24 9.91 14.77 -0.22
N GLY A 25 10.38 14.45 0.99
CA GLY A 25 9.94 15.07 2.21
C GLY A 25 9.42 14.10 3.25
N GLN A 26 8.54 14.60 4.13
CA GLN A 26 8.04 13.82 5.25
C GLN A 26 7.11 12.70 4.83
N LEU A 27 7.28 11.54 5.46
CA LEU A 27 6.38 10.39 5.34
C LEU A 27 5.80 10.06 6.71
N GLU A 28 4.57 9.59 6.72
CA GLU A 28 3.87 9.16 7.93
C GLU A 28 3.18 7.82 7.71
N LEU A 29 3.19 6.97 8.74
CA LEU A 29 2.29 5.83 8.83
C LEU A 29 1.16 6.21 9.77
N THR A 30 -0.06 6.05 9.29
CA THR A 30 -1.26 6.44 10.03
C THR A 30 -2.30 5.33 9.93
N TRP A 31 -2.92 4.99 11.05
CA TRP A 31 -4.12 4.17 11.03
C TRP A 31 -5.32 5.04 10.72
N GLU A 32 -6.05 4.68 9.66
CA GLU A 32 -7.28 5.37 9.24
C GLU A 32 -8.34 4.32 8.95
N TYR A 33 -9.44 4.39 9.68
CA TYR A 33 -10.55 3.43 9.56
C TYR A 33 -10.11 1.97 9.61
N GLY A 34 -9.21 1.65 10.53
CA GLY A 34 -8.72 0.30 10.73
C GLY A 34 -7.68 -0.16 9.72
N ARG A 35 -7.23 0.70 8.81
CA ARG A 35 -6.24 0.41 7.78
C ARG A 35 -4.99 1.26 7.98
N LEU A 36 -3.84 0.63 7.84
CA LEU A 36 -2.57 1.35 7.86
C LEU A 36 -2.32 1.99 6.49
N VAL A 37 -2.06 3.28 6.47
CA VAL A 37 -1.84 4.04 5.24
C VAL A 37 -0.52 4.79 5.31
N VAL A 38 0.03 5.12 4.14
CA VAL A 38 1.24 5.94 4.02
C VAL A 38 0.86 7.28 3.44
N ASN A 39 1.15 8.34 4.17
CA ASN A 39 0.87 9.71 3.75
C ASN A 39 2.15 10.53 3.69
N SER A 40 2.20 11.47 2.74
CA SER A 40 3.11 12.60 2.82
C SER A 40 2.44 13.74 3.58
N ALA A 41 3.12 14.88 3.73
CA ALA A 41 2.57 16.01 4.48
C ALA A 41 1.18 16.47 3.99
N ASN A 42 0.92 16.37 2.68
CA ASN A 42 -0.29 16.93 2.07
C ASN A 42 -1.10 15.93 1.22
N ALA A 43 -0.67 14.67 1.14
CA ALA A 43 -1.33 13.72 0.26
C ALA A 43 -1.18 12.28 0.73
N ASN A 44 -2.16 11.43 0.39
CA ASN A 44 -2.03 10.01 0.57
C ASN A 44 -1.08 9.42 -0.48
N GLN A 45 -0.17 8.56 -0.07
CA GLN A 45 0.79 7.90 -0.96
C GLN A 45 0.42 6.45 -1.22
N SER A 46 -0.15 5.75 -0.25
CA SER A 46 -0.54 4.34 -0.41
C SER A 46 -1.61 3.95 0.60
N PHE A 47 -2.50 3.08 0.19
CA PHE A 47 -3.53 2.41 1.00
C PHE A 47 -4.67 3.29 1.53
N GLY A 48 -4.71 4.56 1.21
CA GLY A 48 -5.83 5.43 1.54
C GLY A 48 -6.66 5.74 0.30
N SER A 49 -6.90 7.02 0.06
CA SER A 49 -7.67 7.48 -1.10
C SER A 49 -7.04 7.05 -2.43
N LEU A 50 -5.70 7.04 -2.52
CA LEU A 50 -4.99 6.60 -3.72
C LEU A 50 -5.23 5.13 -3.99
N HIS A 51 -5.36 4.30 -2.96
CA HIS A 51 -5.68 2.88 -3.12
C HIS A 51 -7.02 2.70 -3.85
N ARG A 52 -8.02 3.50 -3.50
CA ARG A 52 -9.32 3.46 -4.18
C ARG A 52 -9.24 3.90 -5.64
N VAL A 53 -8.38 4.85 -5.95
CA VAL A 53 -8.13 5.26 -7.34
C VAL A 53 -7.57 4.08 -8.15
N TRP A 54 -6.61 3.35 -7.59
CA TRP A 54 -6.07 2.16 -8.23
C TRP A 54 -7.11 1.06 -8.41
N GLN A 55 -7.95 0.83 -7.40
CA GLN A 55 -9.03 -0.15 -7.49
C GLN A 55 -9.98 0.18 -8.65
N ALA A 56 -10.37 1.44 -8.76
CA ALA A 56 -11.25 1.90 -9.85
C ALA A 56 -10.59 1.75 -11.21
N ALA A 57 -9.32 2.15 -11.33
CA ALA A 57 -8.58 2.06 -12.58
C ALA A 57 -8.42 0.60 -13.04
N PHE A 58 -8.11 -0.29 -12.13
CA PHE A 58 -7.96 -1.71 -12.47
C PHE A 58 -9.29 -2.37 -12.84
N SER A 59 -10.38 -1.94 -12.22
CA SER A 59 -11.73 -2.40 -12.59
C SER A 59 -12.09 -1.92 -13.99
N ASP A 60 -11.88 -0.64 -14.27
CA ASP A 60 -12.17 -0.05 -15.58
C ASP A 60 -11.34 -0.69 -16.70
N ALA A 61 -10.07 -0.97 -16.42
CA ALA A 61 -9.18 -1.63 -17.38
C ALA A 61 -9.37 -3.14 -17.46
N ARG A 62 -10.24 -3.72 -16.64
CA ARG A 62 -10.50 -5.17 -16.59
C ARG A 62 -9.26 -6.01 -16.38
N ILE A 63 -8.41 -5.57 -15.44
CA ILE A 63 -7.14 -6.25 -15.17
C ILE A 63 -7.35 -7.68 -14.68
N ALA A 64 -8.37 -7.93 -13.87
CA ALA A 64 -8.66 -9.29 -13.38
C ALA A 64 -8.96 -10.26 -14.53
N GLN A 65 -9.72 -9.81 -15.52
CA GLN A 65 -10.06 -10.62 -16.69
C GLN A 65 -8.87 -10.85 -17.61
N GLN A 66 -7.98 -9.86 -17.73
CA GLN A 66 -6.76 -9.98 -18.51
C GLN A 66 -5.74 -10.91 -17.84
N ALA A 67 -5.74 -10.97 -16.51
CA ALA A 67 -4.86 -11.79 -15.70
C ALA A 67 -3.40 -11.72 -16.19
N PRO A 68 -2.76 -10.54 -16.17
CA PRO A 68 -1.42 -10.38 -16.73
C PRO A 68 -0.41 -11.28 -16.01
N LYS A 69 0.50 -11.86 -16.77
CA LYS A 69 1.55 -12.72 -16.21
C LYS A 69 2.66 -11.92 -15.54
N THR A 70 2.93 -10.72 -16.05
CA THR A 70 3.94 -9.81 -15.51
C THR A 70 3.38 -8.41 -15.41
N ALA A 71 3.88 -7.66 -14.45
CA ALA A 71 3.53 -6.26 -14.27
C ALA A 71 4.77 -5.47 -13.84
N LEU A 72 4.94 -4.30 -14.43
CA LEU A 72 5.95 -3.33 -14.00
C LEU A 72 5.21 -2.15 -13.40
N ILE A 73 5.50 -1.84 -12.14
CA ILE A 73 4.89 -0.71 -11.43
C ILE A 73 5.93 0.38 -11.26
N LEU A 74 5.73 1.48 -11.93
CA LEU A 74 6.60 2.66 -11.82
C LEU A 74 6.04 3.57 -10.75
N GLY A 75 6.86 3.91 -9.75
CA GLY A 75 6.40 4.59 -8.56
C GLY A 75 5.68 3.64 -7.63
N TYR A 76 6.38 2.60 -7.18
CA TYR A 76 5.80 1.51 -6.38
C TYR A 76 5.13 2.00 -5.10
N GLY A 77 5.70 3.02 -4.45
CA GLY A 77 5.24 3.49 -3.16
C GLY A 77 5.36 2.41 -2.10
N ALA A 78 4.35 2.29 -1.26
CA ALA A 78 4.29 1.20 -0.28
C ALA A 78 3.57 -0.04 -0.80
N GLY A 79 3.14 -0.05 -2.07
CA GLY A 79 2.67 -1.23 -2.75
C GLY A 79 1.17 -1.37 -2.94
N SER A 80 0.40 -0.28 -2.96
CA SER A 80 -1.05 -0.37 -3.16
C SER A 80 -1.42 -1.15 -4.41
N ALA A 81 -0.85 -0.81 -5.56
CA ALA A 81 -1.17 -1.48 -6.82
C ALA A 81 -0.81 -2.97 -6.76
N ALA A 82 0.35 -3.30 -6.20
CA ALA A 82 0.79 -4.68 -6.06
C ALA A 82 -0.14 -5.49 -5.15
N HIS A 83 -0.54 -4.92 -4.03
CA HIS A 83 -1.49 -5.58 -3.11
C HIS A 83 -2.85 -5.82 -3.75
N ILE A 84 -3.32 -4.89 -4.58
CA ILE A 84 -4.58 -5.10 -5.31
C ILE A 84 -4.44 -6.29 -6.25
N LEU A 85 -3.38 -6.33 -7.05
CA LEU A 85 -3.14 -7.44 -7.97
C LEU A 85 -3.09 -8.78 -7.25
N ARG A 86 -2.28 -8.87 -6.18
CA ARG A 86 -2.00 -10.11 -5.48
C ARG A 86 -3.12 -10.54 -4.54
N SER A 87 -3.55 -9.65 -3.66
CA SER A 87 -4.44 -9.99 -2.56
C SER A 87 -5.90 -9.77 -2.89
N GLU A 88 -6.24 -8.69 -3.59
CA GLU A 88 -7.65 -8.38 -3.87
C GLU A 88 -8.14 -9.07 -5.13
N LEU A 89 -7.33 -9.10 -6.19
CA LEU A 89 -7.69 -9.78 -7.43
C LEU A 89 -7.22 -11.24 -7.49
N GLY A 90 -6.36 -11.65 -6.57
CA GLY A 90 -5.88 -13.04 -6.47
C GLY A 90 -5.06 -13.50 -7.68
N LEU A 91 -4.31 -12.60 -8.31
CA LEU A 91 -3.52 -12.91 -9.50
C LEU A 91 -2.12 -13.37 -9.14
N ASP A 92 -1.59 -14.34 -9.90
CA ASP A 92 -0.22 -14.83 -9.77
C ASP A 92 0.80 -13.99 -10.55
N THR A 93 0.47 -12.76 -10.84
CA THR A 93 1.30 -11.85 -11.62
C THR A 93 2.69 -11.70 -11.01
N ALA A 94 3.74 -11.88 -11.81
CA ALA A 94 5.10 -11.58 -11.40
C ALA A 94 5.28 -10.05 -11.42
N ILE A 95 5.46 -9.45 -10.26
CA ILE A 95 5.46 -7.99 -10.11
C ILE A 95 6.88 -7.47 -9.92
N THR A 96 7.26 -6.49 -10.73
CA THR A 96 8.48 -5.70 -10.54
C THR A 96 8.06 -4.28 -10.16
N GLY A 97 8.44 -3.84 -8.99
CA GLY A 97 8.17 -2.48 -8.53
C GLY A 97 9.44 -1.64 -8.56
N VAL A 98 9.33 -0.41 -9.01
CA VAL A 98 10.45 0.54 -9.06
C VAL A 98 10.01 1.83 -8.37
N ASP A 99 10.87 2.34 -7.51
CA ASP A 99 10.65 3.63 -6.86
C ASP A 99 12.00 4.30 -6.63
N HIS A 100 12.02 5.63 -6.75
CA HIS A 100 13.24 6.41 -6.50
C HIS A 100 13.46 6.67 -5.01
N ASP A 101 12.46 6.41 -4.17
CA ASP A 101 12.50 6.70 -2.75
C ASP A 101 12.83 5.44 -1.94
N GLU A 102 14.08 5.32 -1.51
CA GLU A 102 14.52 4.17 -0.72
C GLU A 102 13.76 4.05 0.62
N ALA A 103 13.39 5.17 1.23
CA ALA A 103 12.62 5.14 2.48
C ALA A 103 11.24 4.53 2.24
N MET A 104 10.61 4.85 1.12
CA MET A 104 9.33 4.27 0.74
C MET A 104 9.43 2.77 0.49
N LEU A 105 10.46 2.33 -0.23
CA LEU A 105 10.69 0.91 -0.48
C LEU A 105 10.97 0.13 0.81
N ARG A 106 11.67 0.76 1.76
CA ARG A 106 11.91 0.17 3.06
C ARG A 106 10.60 0.01 3.83
N LEU A 107 9.75 1.03 3.84
CA LEU A 107 8.42 0.92 4.43
C LEU A 107 7.60 -0.19 3.79
N ALA A 108 7.66 -0.30 2.46
CA ALA A 108 6.94 -1.34 1.73
C ALA A 108 7.38 -2.74 2.21
N SER A 109 8.68 -2.98 2.32
CA SER A 109 9.19 -4.29 2.74
C SER A 109 8.94 -4.60 4.21
N GLU A 110 9.01 -3.60 5.08
CA GLU A 110 8.89 -3.80 6.53
C GLU A 110 7.44 -3.81 7.03
N ARG A 111 6.57 -2.99 6.42
CA ARG A 111 5.22 -2.78 6.92
C ARG A 111 4.13 -3.31 6.00
N PHE A 112 4.44 -3.52 4.73
CA PHE A 112 3.48 -3.98 3.73
C PHE A 112 4.09 -5.08 2.85
N PRO A 113 4.65 -6.14 3.43
CA PRO A 113 5.26 -7.21 2.64
C PRO A 113 4.19 -7.90 1.79
N LEU A 114 4.49 -8.07 0.52
CA LEU A 114 3.52 -8.61 -0.44
C LEU A 114 3.32 -10.11 -0.26
N ASP A 115 4.40 -10.84 -0.01
CA ASP A 115 4.38 -12.30 0.00
C ASP A 115 4.23 -12.91 1.39
N GLU A 116 4.10 -12.09 2.42
CA GLU A 116 3.97 -12.58 3.80
C GLU A 116 2.75 -13.46 3.98
N GLN A 117 1.68 -13.17 3.27
CA GLN A 117 0.44 -13.94 3.37
C GLN A 117 0.51 -15.25 2.59
N GLU A 118 1.41 -15.36 1.65
CA GLU A 118 1.59 -16.55 0.83
C GLU A 118 2.56 -17.55 1.46
N GLY A 119 3.40 -17.08 2.35
CA GLY A 119 4.38 -17.91 3.03
C GLY A 119 3.84 -18.71 4.21
N ILE A 120 2.57 -18.63 4.43
CA ILE A 120 1.92 -19.29 5.54
C ILE A 120 1.39 -20.65 5.11
#